data_920fb3fab785623c0215972381113e4a
#
_entry.id   920fb3fab785623c0215972381113e4a
#
_cell.length_a   1.000
_cell.length_b   1.000
_cell.length_c   1.000
_cell.angle_alpha   90.00
_cell.angle_beta   90.00
_cell.angle_gamma   90.00
#
_symmetry.space_group_name_H-M   'P 1'
#
loop_
_entity.id
_entity.type
_entity.pdbx_description
1 polymer ?
#
loop_
_entity_poly.entity_id
_entity_poly.type
_entity_poly.pdbx_seq_one_letter_code
_entity_poly.pdbx_strand_id
1 'polypeptide(L)'
;LNAVLGEVIAAESGYEREIDTGLQEGEIIVRMHPLSIKRAVANMVVNAARYGNGWIKVSSGTELNRAWFQVEDDGPGIQPEQREHLFQPFVRGDSARSTSGTGLGLAIVQRIVDNHNGLLELGTSERGGLCIRAWLPIPVVRQNGQLKEV
;
A
#
# COMPACT_ATOMS: atom_id res chain seq x y z
N LEU A 1 -1.74 -12.23 -4.34
CA LEU A 1 -1.74 -10.81 -3.95
C LEU A 1 -3.02 -10.10 -4.41
N ASN A 2 -3.39 -10.22 -5.68
CA ASN A 2 -4.58 -9.54 -6.21
C ASN A 2 -5.88 -9.94 -5.48
N ALA A 3 -6.01 -11.19 -5.06
CA ALA A 3 -7.16 -11.63 -4.29
C ALA A 3 -7.29 -10.85 -2.97
N VAL A 4 -6.19 -10.66 -2.28
CA VAL A 4 -6.15 -9.88 -1.02
C VAL A 4 -6.49 -8.42 -1.28
N LEU A 5 -5.91 -7.83 -2.32
CA LEU A 5 -6.20 -6.44 -2.69
C LEU A 5 -7.67 -6.27 -3.06
N GLY A 6 -8.22 -7.20 -3.82
CA GLY A 6 -9.64 -7.18 -4.20
C GLY A 6 -10.58 -7.23 -3.00
N GLU A 7 -10.27 -8.02 -1.99
CA GLU A 7 -11.06 -8.09 -0.76
C GLU A 7 -11.04 -6.76 -0.01
N VAL A 8 -9.87 -6.11 0.09
CA VAL A 8 -9.76 -4.81 0.75
C VAL A 8 -10.51 -3.74 -0.03
N ILE A 9 -10.37 -3.72 -1.36
CA ILE A 9 -11.07 -2.77 -2.21
C ILE A 9 -12.59 -2.90 -2.02
N ALA A 10 -13.10 -4.13 -2.01
CA ALA A 10 -14.53 -4.38 -1.80
C ALA A 10 -15.00 -3.93 -0.41
N ALA A 11 -14.19 -4.17 0.62
CA ALA A 11 -14.54 -3.78 1.98
C ALA A 11 -14.51 -2.27 2.21
N GLU A 12 -13.58 -1.56 1.58
CA GLU A 12 -13.39 -0.12 1.76
C GLU A 12 -14.19 0.72 0.78
N SER A 13 -14.67 0.14 -0.31
CA SER A 13 -15.57 0.80 -1.25
C SER A 13 -16.98 0.88 -0.68
N GLY A 14 -17.64 2.00 -0.90
CA GLY A 14 -19.00 2.20 -0.39
C GLY A 14 -19.68 3.37 -1.08
N TYR A 15 -20.81 3.81 -0.52
CA TYR A 15 -21.62 4.89 -1.10
C TYR A 15 -20.88 6.22 -1.24
N GLU A 16 -19.93 6.47 -0.35
CA GLU A 16 -19.19 7.74 -0.30
C GLU A 16 -17.77 7.60 -0.85
N ARG A 17 -17.35 6.39 -1.25
CA ARG A 17 -15.99 6.15 -1.67
C ARG A 17 -15.95 5.17 -2.83
N GLU A 18 -15.40 5.62 -3.92
CA GLU A 18 -15.11 4.79 -5.08
C GLU A 18 -13.59 4.64 -5.20
N ILE A 19 -13.13 3.42 -5.33
CA ILE A 19 -11.71 3.10 -5.46
C ILE A 19 -11.46 2.62 -6.88
N ASP A 20 -10.63 3.36 -7.61
CA ASP A 20 -10.16 2.94 -8.92
C ASP A 20 -9.16 1.79 -8.77
N THR A 21 -9.17 0.87 -9.70
CA THR A 21 -8.29 -0.29 -9.67
C THR A 21 -7.36 -0.33 -10.88
N GLY A 22 -6.14 -0.73 -10.64
CA GLY A 22 -5.14 -0.97 -11.66
C GLY A 22 -4.38 -2.26 -11.37
N LEU A 23 -5.11 -3.31 -10.98
CA LEU A 23 -4.49 -4.60 -10.65
C LEU A 23 -3.98 -5.28 -11.91
N GLN A 24 -2.75 -5.81 -11.85
CA GLN A 24 -2.17 -6.58 -12.94
C GLN A 24 -3.04 -7.79 -13.26
N GLU A 25 -3.21 -8.10 -14.53
CA GLU A 25 -3.94 -9.30 -14.94
C GLU A 25 -3.19 -10.56 -14.54
N GLY A 26 -3.93 -11.60 -14.17
CA GLY A 26 -3.37 -12.88 -13.76
C GLY A 26 -3.06 -12.94 -12.27
N GLU A 27 -2.51 -14.05 -11.85
CA GLU A 27 -2.14 -14.29 -10.46
C GLU A 27 -0.77 -13.73 -10.15
N ILE A 28 -0.66 -13.06 -9.02
CA ILE A 28 0.62 -12.67 -8.44
C ILE A 28 0.79 -13.46 -7.16
N ILE A 29 1.68 -14.44 -7.21
CA ILE A 29 1.93 -15.33 -6.08
C ILE A 29 3.12 -14.83 -5.29
N VAL A 30 2.88 -14.46 -4.04
CA VAL A 30 3.91 -14.06 -3.09
C VAL A 30 3.71 -14.79 -1.78
N ARG A 31 4.80 -15.01 -1.09
CA ARG A 31 4.76 -15.55 0.26
C ARG A 31 4.41 -14.43 1.22
N MET A 32 3.25 -14.52 1.86
CA MET A 32 2.77 -13.45 2.74
C MET A 32 1.83 -13.98 3.82
N HIS A 33 1.64 -13.16 4.85
CA HIS A 33 0.58 -13.35 5.83
C HIS A 33 -0.65 -12.57 5.35
N PRO A 34 -1.69 -13.24 4.83
CA PRO A 34 -2.81 -12.53 4.19
C PRO A 34 -3.49 -11.50 5.08
N LEU A 35 -3.70 -11.81 6.35
CA LEU A 35 -4.33 -10.87 7.29
C LEU A 35 -3.46 -9.63 7.54
N SER A 36 -2.15 -9.81 7.62
CA SER A 36 -1.22 -8.70 7.79
C SER A 36 -1.20 -7.80 6.57
N ILE A 37 -1.16 -8.38 5.37
CA ILE A 37 -1.18 -7.61 4.13
C ILE A 37 -2.52 -6.89 3.97
N LYS A 38 -3.65 -7.55 4.28
CA LYS A 38 -4.96 -6.89 4.29
C LYS A 38 -4.96 -5.67 5.20
N ARG A 39 -4.39 -5.80 6.39
CA ARG A 39 -4.29 -4.70 7.35
C ARG A 39 -3.43 -3.55 6.80
N ALA A 40 -2.30 -3.88 6.18
CA ALA A 40 -1.44 -2.87 5.58
C ALA A 40 -2.17 -2.10 4.48
N VAL A 41 -2.82 -2.81 3.55
CA VAL A 41 -3.55 -2.17 2.45
C VAL A 41 -4.72 -1.34 2.98
N ALA A 42 -5.49 -1.85 3.93
CA ALA A 42 -6.58 -1.11 4.55
C ALA A 42 -6.09 0.20 5.20
N ASN A 43 -4.98 0.14 5.92
CA ASN A 43 -4.37 1.34 6.50
C ASN A 43 -3.92 2.34 5.45
N MET A 44 -3.37 1.86 4.33
CA MET A 44 -2.99 2.72 3.20
C MET A 44 -4.21 3.40 2.57
N VAL A 45 -5.31 2.66 2.40
CA VAL A 45 -6.55 3.20 1.85
C VAL A 45 -7.18 4.22 2.81
N VAL A 46 -7.22 3.93 4.10
CA VAL A 46 -7.73 4.87 5.10
C VAL A 46 -6.88 6.15 5.12
N ASN A 47 -5.56 6.01 5.02
CA ASN A 47 -4.66 7.15 4.92
C ASN A 47 -4.97 8.00 3.67
N ALA A 48 -5.15 7.36 2.53
CA ALA A 48 -5.50 8.06 1.28
C ALA A 48 -6.85 8.78 1.39
N ALA A 49 -7.83 8.18 2.04
CA ALA A 49 -9.13 8.79 2.28
C ALA A 49 -9.03 10.01 3.19
N ARG A 50 -8.15 9.96 4.19
CA ARG A 50 -7.98 11.05 5.16
C ARG A 50 -7.28 12.26 4.55
N TYR A 51 -6.24 12.04 3.76
CA TYR A 51 -5.39 13.11 3.23
C TYR A 51 -5.71 13.49 1.79
N GLY A 52 -6.43 12.66 1.06
CA GLY A 52 -6.83 12.92 -0.32
C GLY A 52 -8.09 13.75 -0.41
N ASN A 53 -8.44 14.10 -1.64
CA ASN A 53 -9.61 14.89 -1.98
C ASN A 53 -10.77 14.04 -2.55
N GLY A 54 -10.73 12.74 -2.38
CA GLY A 54 -11.79 11.82 -2.75
C GLY A 54 -11.41 10.74 -3.75
N TRP A 55 -10.34 10.93 -4.52
CA TRP A 55 -9.87 9.90 -5.45
C TRP A 55 -8.84 9.00 -4.80
N ILE A 56 -9.04 7.70 -4.94
CA ILE A 56 -8.12 6.67 -4.47
C ILE A 56 -7.96 5.64 -5.59
N LYS A 57 -6.72 5.21 -5.82
CA LYS A 57 -6.44 4.12 -6.76
C LYS A 57 -5.55 3.08 -6.10
N VAL A 58 -5.95 1.82 -6.23
CA VAL A 58 -5.15 0.66 -5.78
C VAL A 58 -4.68 -0.09 -7.01
N SER A 59 -3.37 -0.29 -7.10
CA SER A 59 -2.74 -0.96 -8.24
C SER A 59 -1.78 -2.04 -7.77
N SER A 60 -1.48 -2.97 -8.65
CA SER A 60 -0.50 -4.02 -8.41
C SER A 60 0.26 -4.34 -9.69
N GLY A 61 1.42 -4.95 -9.53
CA GLY A 61 2.22 -5.39 -10.66
C GLY A 61 3.41 -6.22 -10.21
N THR A 62 4.21 -6.60 -11.17
CA THR A 62 5.45 -7.31 -10.94
C THR A 62 6.57 -6.63 -11.71
N GLU A 63 7.76 -6.63 -11.13
CA GLU A 63 8.96 -6.12 -11.76
C GLU A 63 10.15 -6.95 -11.30
N LEU A 64 10.83 -7.60 -12.25
CA LEU A 64 11.93 -8.52 -11.95
C LEU A 64 11.46 -9.60 -10.94
N ASN A 65 12.13 -9.70 -9.81
CA ASN A 65 11.86 -10.71 -8.78
C ASN A 65 10.99 -10.19 -7.66
N ARG A 66 10.24 -9.11 -7.91
CA ARG A 66 9.42 -8.47 -6.89
C ARG A 66 8.00 -8.26 -7.39
N ALA A 67 7.07 -8.37 -6.47
CA ALA A 67 5.71 -7.90 -6.66
C ALA A 67 5.55 -6.57 -5.94
N TRP A 68 4.66 -5.74 -6.42
CA TRP A 68 4.35 -4.48 -5.77
C TRP A 68 2.84 -4.26 -5.72
N PHE A 69 2.42 -3.53 -4.72
CA PHE A 69 1.09 -2.93 -4.66
C PHE A 69 1.23 -1.49 -4.18
N GLN A 70 0.32 -0.65 -4.61
CA GLN A 70 0.37 0.75 -4.25
C GLN A 70 -1.03 1.33 -4.08
N VAL A 71 -1.10 2.36 -3.27
CA VAL A 71 -2.29 3.16 -3.06
C VAL A 71 -1.93 4.62 -3.35
N GLU A 72 -2.73 5.24 -4.20
CA GLU A 72 -2.55 6.63 -4.63
C GLU A 72 -3.74 7.47 -4.22
N ASP A 73 -3.48 8.74 -3.93
CA ASP A 73 -4.53 9.72 -3.68
C ASP A 73 -4.34 11.00 -4.51
N ASP A 74 -5.28 11.90 -4.43
CA ASP A 74 -5.27 13.19 -5.13
C ASP A 74 -5.14 14.37 -4.17
N GLY A 75 -4.57 14.13 -3.00
CA GLY A 75 -4.34 15.18 -2.01
C GLY A 75 -3.17 16.09 -2.35
N PRO A 76 -2.71 16.89 -1.40
CA PRO A 76 -1.61 17.83 -1.61
C PRO A 76 -0.24 17.17 -1.68
N GLY A 77 -0.15 15.85 -1.48
CA GLY A 77 1.11 15.16 -1.39
C GLY A 77 1.81 15.45 -0.06
N ILE A 78 3.05 15.00 0.03
CA ILE A 78 3.84 15.15 1.25
C ILE A 78 5.17 15.76 0.88
N GLN A 79 5.56 16.80 1.62
CA GLN A 79 6.87 17.40 1.47
C GLN A 79 7.96 16.43 1.90
N PRO A 80 9.13 16.43 1.25
CA PRO A 80 10.22 15.51 1.60
C PRO A 80 10.59 15.54 3.08
N GLU A 81 10.53 16.69 3.71
CA GLU A 81 10.86 16.86 5.13
C GLU A 81 9.87 16.15 6.06
N GLN A 82 8.65 15.90 5.59
CA GLN A 82 7.59 15.26 6.36
C GLN A 82 7.57 13.74 6.18
N ARG A 83 8.23 13.21 5.15
CA ARG A 83 8.16 11.79 4.81
C ARG A 83 8.63 10.88 5.94
N GLU A 84 9.72 11.22 6.58
CA GLU A 84 10.26 10.44 7.69
C GLU A 84 9.33 10.43 8.89
N HIS A 85 8.66 11.53 9.14
CA HIS A 85 7.76 11.66 10.29
C HIS A 85 6.50 10.82 10.17
N LEU A 86 6.06 10.53 8.96
CA LEU A 86 4.83 9.78 8.74
C LEU A 86 4.89 8.34 9.24
N PHE A 87 6.08 7.78 9.34
CA PHE A 87 6.27 6.41 9.78
C PHE A 87 6.52 6.30 11.29
N GLN A 88 6.61 7.42 11.99
CA GLN A 88 6.77 7.43 13.43
C GLN A 88 5.42 7.23 14.11
N PRO A 89 5.35 6.39 15.16
CA PRO A 89 4.10 6.22 15.92
C PRO A 89 3.63 7.55 16.51
N PHE A 90 2.30 7.75 16.48
CA PHE A 90 1.64 8.94 17.04
C PHE A 90 1.94 10.27 16.36
N VAL A 91 2.68 10.27 15.26
CA VAL A 91 2.89 11.49 14.49
C VAL A 91 1.74 11.71 13.53
N ARG A 92 1.22 12.93 13.51
CA ARG A 92 0.17 13.37 12.59
C ARG A 92 0.61 14.62 11.88
N GLY A 93 0.21 14.78 10.62
CA GLY A 93 0.33 16.07 9.94
C GLY A 93 -0.59 17.10 10.60
N ASP A 94 -0.31 18.38 10.40
CA ASP A 94 -1.07 19.46 11.06
C ASP A 94 -2.57 19.39 10.78
N SER A 95 -2.95 19.04 9.56
CA SER A 95 -4.35 18.87 9.16
C SER A 95 -5.03 17.66 9.79
N ALA A 96 -4.27 16.72 10.32
CA ALA A 96 -4.81 15.49 10.90
C ALA A 96 -5.18 15.62 12.37
N ARG A 97 -4.84 16.71 13.03
CA ARG A 97 -5.15 16.92 14.45
C ARG A 97 -6.64 16.92 14.76
N SER A 98 -7.45 17.31 13.81
CA SER A 98 -8.91 17.34 13.93
C SER A 98 -9.58 16.05 13.49
N THR A 99 -8.83 15.08 12.94
CA THR A 99 -9.38 13.81 12.47
C THR A 99 -9.21 12.73 13.51
N SER A 100 -10.18 11.81 13.54
CA SER A 100 -10.10 10.62 14.38
C SER A 100 -9.09 9.65 13.78
N GLY A 101 -7.92 9.58 14.33
CA GLY A 101 -6.89 8.65 13.91
C GLY A 101 -5.78 8.59 14.94
N THR A 102 -5.14 7.45 15.07
CA THR A 102 -4.11 7.24 16.07
C THR A 102 -2.73 7.74 15.68
N GLY A 103 -2.52 8.06 14.38
CA GLY A 103 -1.18 8.36 13.86
C GLY A 103 -0.28 7.14 13.72
N LEU A 104 -0.84 5.93 13.86
CA LEU A 104 -0.10 4.67 13.79
C LEU A 104 -0.16 3.98 12.44
N GLY A 105 -1.05 4.43 11.54
CA GLY A 105 -1.37 3.71 10.30
C GLY A 105 -0.16 3.39 9.44
N LEU A 106 0.66 4.36 9.12
CA LEU A 106 1.84 4.14 8.26
C LEU A 106 2.98 3.44 9.00
N ALA A 107 3.12 3.64 10.32
CA ALA A 107 4.08 2.88 11.11
C ALA A 107 3.75 1.38 11.11
N ILE A 108 2.46 1.03 11.16
CA ILE A 108 1.99 -0.34 11.05
C ILE A 108 2.30 -0.90 9.67
N VAL A 109 2.04 -0.13 8.61
CA VAL A 109 2.35 -0.54 7.23
C VAL A 109 3.84 -0.82 7.07
N GLN A 110 4.68 0.08 7.55
CA GLN A 110 6.14 -0.09 7.49
C GLN A 110 6.58 -1.38 8.19
N ARG A 111 6.05 -1.63 9.37
CA ARG A 111 6.38 -2.83 10.14
C ARG A 111 5.95 -4.11 9.43
N ILE A 112 4.75 -4.11 8.85
CA ILE A 112 4.25 -5.27 8.10
C ILE A 112 5.13 -5.54 6.88
N VAL A 113 5.46 -4.51 6.13
CA VAL A 113 6.32 -4.64 4.94
C VAL A 113 7.71 -5.12 5.33
N ASP A 114 8.29 -4.58 6.41
CA ASP A 114 9.59 -5.02 6.92
C ASP A 114 9.57 -6.51 7.33
N ASN A 115 8.51 -6.95 7.98
CA ASN A 115 8.35 -8.35 8.37
C ASN A 115 8.21 -9.31 7.19
N HIS A 116 7.88 -8.78 6.02
CA HIS A 116 7.80 -9.53 4.76
C HIS A 116 9.07 -9.41 3.92
N ASN A 117 10.13 -8.82 4.47
CA ASN A 117 11.37 -8.54 3.76
C ASN A 117 11.16 -7.65 2.54
N GLY A 118 10.18 -6.78 2.62
CA GLY A 118 9.82 -5.87 1.55
C GLY A 118 10.43 -4.48 1.72
N LEU A 119 10.04 -3.60 0.84
CA LEU A 119 10.47 -2.20 0.84
C LEU A 119 9.23 -1.31 0.67
N LEU A 120 9.16 -0.25 1.44
CA LEU A 120 8.09 0.73 1.32
C LEU A 120 8.66 2.02 0.73
N GLU A 121 8.01 2.51 -0.32
CA GLU A 121 8.43 3.73 -1.01
C GLU A 121 7.29 4.74 -1.04
N LEU A 122 7.66 6.01 -0.92
CA LEU A 122 6.75 7.13 -1.08
C LEU A 122 7.09 7.86 -2.38
N GLY A 123 6.07 8.25 -3.11
CA GLY A 123 6.23 8.98 -4.35
C GLY A 123 5.04 9.90 -4.60
N THR A 124 4.96 10.41 -5.82
CA THR A 124 3.87 11.27 -6.27
C THR A 124 2.90 10.45 -7.11
N SER A 125 1.61 10.58 -6.83
CA SER A 125 0.57 9.90 -7.60
C SER A 125 0.39 10.53 -8.98
N GLU A 126 -0.33 9.84 -9.87
CA GLU A 126 -0.65 10.35 -11.21
C GLU A 126 -1.51 11.62 -11.17
N ARG A 127 -2.13 11.92 -10.04
CA ARG A 127 -2.92 13.13 -9.82
C ARG A 127 -2.27 14.14 -8.88
N GLY A 128 -0.96 14.01 -8.68
CA GLY A 128 -0.17 14.97 -7.90
C GLY A 128 -0.20 14.77 -6.39
N GLY A 129 -0.97 13.81 -5.89
CA GLY A 129 -1.02 13.47 -4.48
C GLY A 129 0.07 12.49 -4.07
N LEU A 130 -0.17 11.75 -2.99
CA LEU A 130 0.77 10.76 -2.47
C LEU A 130 0.56 9.41 -3.14
N CYS A 131 1.66 8.74 -3.46
CA CYS A 131 1.69 7.33 -3.84
C CYS A 131 2.52 6.57 -2.80
N ILE A 132 1.93 5.57 -2.17
CA ILE A 132 2.63 4.67 -1.26
C ILE A 132 2.72 3.32 -1.95
N ARG A 133 3.93 2.85 -2.20
CA ARG A 133 4.19 1.57 -2.87
C ARG A 133 4.91 0.62 -1.93
N ALA A 134 4.40 -0.60 -1.84
CA ALA A 134 5.05 -1.68 -1.12
C ALA A 134 5.59 -2.71 -2.10
N TRP A 135 6.83 -3.10 -1.91
CA TRP A 135 7.50 -4.15 -2.68
C TRP A 135 7.61 -5.40 -1.82
N LEU A 136 7.29 -6.55 -2.40
CA LEU A 136 7.42 -7.85 -1.74
C LEU A 136 8.27 -8.77 -2.62
N PRO A 137 9.20 -9.53 -2.03
CA PRO A 137 9.99 -10.48 -2.82
C PRO A 137 9.11 -11.61 -3.36
N ILE A 138 9.33 -12.00 -4.61
CA ILE A 138 8.72 -13.19 -5.19
C ILE A 138 9.59 -14.39 -4.83
N PRO A 139 9.00 -15.46 -4.25
CA PRO A 139 9.79 -16.63 -3.88
C PRO A 139 10.40 -17.32 -5.09
N VAL A 140 11.63 -17.81 -4.92
CA VAL A 140 12.32 -18.62 -5.93
C VAL A 140 12.08 -20.08 -5.59
N VAL A 141 11.51 -20.83 -6.55
CA VAL A 141 11.24 -22.26 -6.38
C VAL A 141 12.22 -23.07 -7.20
N ARG A 142 12.86 -24.05 -6.58
CA ARG A 142 13.71 -25.02 -7.28
C ARG A 142 12.81 -26.10 -7.89
N GLN A 143 12.84 -26.20 -9.22
CA GLN A 143 12.19 -27.29 -9.93
C GLN A 143 13.26 -28.01 -10.78
N ASN A 144 13.40 -29.32 -10.59
CA ASN A 144 14.40 -30.14 -11.30
C ASN A 144 15.83 -29.60 -11.22
N GLY A 145 16.23 -29.06 -10.05
CA GLY A 145 17.58 -28.53 -9.84
C GLY A 145 17.82 -27.14 -10.43
N GLN A 146 16.81 -26.55 -11.05
CA GLN A 146 16.89 -25.18 -11.56
C GLN A 146 16.05 -24.24 -10.70
N LEU A 147 16.54 -23.00 -10.56
CA LEU A 147 15.82 -21.95 -9.87
C LEU A 147 14.73 -21.37 -10.81
N LYS A 148 13.50 -21.35 -10.33
CA LYS A 148 12.39 -20.79 -11.08
C LYS A 148 11.69 -19.74 -10.23
N GLU A 149 11.45 -18.58 -10.81
CA GLU A 149 10.63 -17.54 -10.19
C GLU A 149 9.15 -17.90 -10.32
N VAL A 150 8.43 -17.66 -9.25
CA VAL A 150 6.99 -17.92 -9.22
C VAL A 150 6.23 -16.61 -9.13
#